data_40cba5229b277e510018dc85f9bb659b
#
_entry.id   40cba5229b277e510018dc85f9bb659b
#
_cell.length_a   1.000
_cell.length_b   1.000
_cell.length_c   1.000
_cell.angle_alpha   90.00
_cell.angle_beta   90.00
_cell.angle_gamma   90.00
#
_symmetry.space_group_name_H-M   'P 1'
#
loop_
_entity.id
_entity.type
_entity.pdbx_description
1 polymer ?
#
loop_
_entity_poly.entity_id
_entity_poly.type
_entity_poly.pdbx_seq_one_letter_code
_entity_poly.pdbx_strand_id
1 'polypeptide(L)'
;PEGTLTRDPNGWPMVAKTGLARLAITTRTPIVPIAQWGSQIVMPTYEKKLKIFPRTPIKILAGKPLDLSPWYGKENDPAALIEATAFVMRGITDLLEELRGEKRPVEIFDPHHSTLPRTGNFKKKR
;
A
#
# COMPACT_ATOMS: atom_id res chain seq x y z
N PRO A 1 -3.29 -4.28 1.88
CA PRO A 1 -4.13 -4.52 0.70
C PRO A 1 -3.40 -5.15 -0.47
N GLU A 2 -2.12 -4.85 -0.67
CA GLU A 2 -1.30 -5.36 -1.78
C GLU A 2 -0.99 -6.87 -1.66
N GLY A 3 -0.90 -7.40 -0.45
CA GLY A 3 -0.61 -8.81 -0.16
C GLY A 3 0.84 -9.23 -0.42
N THR A 4 1.74 -8.27 -0.66
CA THR A 4 3.17 -8.46 -0.90
C THR A 4 3.94 -7.19 -0.56
N LEU A 5 5.27 -7.27 -0.58
CA LEU A 5 6.12 -6.10 -0.52
C LEU A 5 6.00 -5.30 -1.82
N THR A 6 5.97 -3.98 -1.72
CA THR A 6 5.89 -3.13 -2.90
C THR A 6 7.02 -3.40 -3.90
N ARG A 7 6.70 -3.33 -5.17
CA ARG A 7 7.65 -3.44 -6.30
C ARG A 7 8.06 -2.07 -6.83
N ASP A 8 7.43 -1.03 -6.34
CA ASP A 8 7.83 0.33 -6.68
C ASP A 8 9.28 0.58 -6.25
N PRO A 9 10.15 1.07 -7.16
CA PRO A 9 11.57 1.30 -6.86
C PRO A 9 11.79 2.31 -5.72
N ASN A 10 10.88 3.25 -5.56
CA ASN A 10 10.94 4.32 -4.57
C ASN A 10 10.17 3.97 -3.28
N GLY A 11 9.61 2.76 -3.20
CA GLY A 11 8.90 2.27 -2.02
C GLY A 11 7.49 2.85 -1.82
N TRP A 12 6.88 3.40 -2.86
CA TRP A 12 5.48 3.84 -2.81
C TRP A 12 4.52 2.66 -2.87
N PRO A 13 3.28 2.83 -2.37
CA PRO A 13 2.24 1.85 -2.56
C PRO A 13 1.98 1.58 -4.05
N MET A 14 1.67 0.35 -4.37
CA MET A 14 1.33 -0.09 -5.73
C MET A 14 -0.15 -0.45 -5.84
N VAL A 15 -0.61 -0.76 -7.04
CA VAL A 15 -1.98 -1.23 -7.28
C VAL A 15 -2.27 -2.44 -6.39
N ALA A 16 -3.36 -2.35 -5.62
CA ALA A 16 -3.74 -3.33 -4.63
C ALA A 16 -4.85 -4.27 -5.12
N LYS A 17 -5.02 -5.38 -4.41
CA LYS A 17 -6.13 -6.33 -4.63
C LYS A 17 -7.43 -5.80 -4.03
N THR A 18 -8.54 -6.07 -4.69
CA THR A 18 -9.87 -5.57 -4.31
C THR A 18 -10.50 -6.23 -3.08
N GLY A 19 -9.85 -7.25 -2.51
CA GLY A 19 -10.42 -8.02 -1.41
C GLY A 19 -10.74 -7.21 -0.16
N LEU A 20 -9.89 -6.21 0.19
CA LEU A 20 -10.15 -5.33 1.33
C LEU A 20 -11.37 -4.44 1.10
N ALA A 21 -11.47 -3.82 -0.08
CA ALA A 21 -12.62 -2.99 -0.44
C ALA A 21 -13.91 -3.82 -0.43
N ARG A 22 -13.90 -5.01 -1.02
CA ARG A 22 -15.05 -5.91 -0.99
C ARG A 22 -15.48 -6.24 0.44
N LEU A 23 -14.55 -6.61 1.31
CA LEU A 23 -14.85 -6.92 2.71
C LEU A 23 -15.49 -5.73 3.41
N ALA A 24 -14.88 -4.55 3.29
CA ALA A 24 -15.39 -3.34 3.95
C ALA A 24 -16.77 -2.92 3.45
N ILE A 25 -17.01 -3.00 2.14
CA ILE A 25 -18.32 -2.68 1.53
C ILE A 25 -19.39 -3.68 2.02
N THR A 26 -19.09 -4.99 1.99
CA THR A 26 -20.02 -6.04 2.41
C THR A 26 -20.39 -5.94 3.89
N THR A 27 -19.39 -5.69 4.75
CA THR A 27 -19.59 -5.65 6.21
C THR A 27 -19.93 -4.26 6.73
N ARG A 28 -19.83 -3.22 5.89
CA ARG A 28 -19.95 -1.80 6.25
C ARG A 28 -19.00 -1.40 7.39
N THR A 29 -17.86 -2.08 7.46
CA THR A 29 -16.82 -1.80 8.45
C THR A 29 -15.96 -0.63 7.98
N PRO A 30 -15.71 0.39 8.83
CA PRO A 30 -14.87 1.53 8.47
C PRO A 30 -13.42 1.08 8.25
N ILE A 31 -12.75 1.68 7.26
CA ILE A 31 -11.32 1.50 7.02
C ILE A 31 -10.58 2.71 7.56
N VAL A 32 -9.64 2.48 8.48
CA VAL A 32 -8.69 3.50 8.93
C VAL A 32 -7.37 3.27 8.20
N PRO A 33 -6.94 4.20 7.33
CA PRO A 33 -5.65 4.08 6.66
C PRO A 33 -4.51 4.36 7.65
N ILE A 34 -3.45 3.56 7.56
CA ILE A 34 -2.24 3.73 8.37
C ILE A 34 -1.04 3.66 7.44
N ALA A 35 -0.16 4.65 7.52
CA ALA A 35 1.13 4.66 6.85
C ALA A 35 2.27 4.47 7.86
N GLN A 36 3.33 3.80 7.42
CA GLN A 36 4.55 3.58 8.19
C GLN A 36 5.76 3.84 7.32
N TRP A 37 6.79 4.49 7.89
CA TRP A 37 8.05 4.75 7.21
C TRP A 37 9.25 4.58 8.14
N GLY A 38 10.36 4.03 7.62
CA GLY A 38 11.61 3.82 8.37
C GLY A 38 11.93 2.34 8.60
N SER A 39 10.96 1.44 8.62
CA SER A 39 11.20 0.00 8.82
C SER A 39 12.07 -0.62 7.73
N GLN A 40 11.95 -0.16 6.47
CA GLN A 40 12.77 -0.59 5.34
C GLN A 40 14.26 -0.21 5.46
N ILE A 41 14.59 0.76 6.33
CA ILE A 41 15.98 1.13 6.61
C ILE A 41 16.58 0.15 7.63
N VAL A 42 15.77 -0.21 8.63
CA VAL A 42 16.16 -1.17 9.67
C VAL A 42 16.30 -2.58 9.10
N MET A 43 15.34 -2.97 8.26
CA MET A 43 15.33 -4.26 7.59
C MET A 43 15.05 -4.08 6.10
N PRO A 44 16.10 -3.83 5.29
CA PRO A 44 15.93 -3.64 3.86
C PRO A 44 15.31 -4.85 3.19
N THR A 45 14.48 -4.59 2.18
CA THR A 45 13.75 -5.61 1.43
C THR A 45 14.71 -6.67 0.89
N TYR A 46 14.45 -7.94 1.24
CA TYR A 46 15.24 -9.13 0.86
C TYR A 46 16.66 -9.22 1.43
N GLU A 47 17.08 -8.33 2.31
CA GLU A 47 18.30 -8.49 3.09
C GLU A 47 18.03 -9.36 4.34
N LYS A 48 19.03 -10.16 4.71
CA LYS A 48 18.95 -11.00 5.93
C LYS A 48 19.54 -10.30 7.16
N LYS A 49 20.11 -9.10 6.98
CA LYS A 49 20.76 -8.36 8.05
C LYS A 49 19.85 -7.27 8.59
N LEU A 50 19.64 -7.30 9.89
CA LEU A 50 18.95 -6.26 10.63
C LEU A 50 19.94 -5.14 10.94
N LYS A 51 19.63 -3.90 10.56
CA LYS A 51 20.46 -2.71 10.80
C LYS A 51 19.91 -1.97 12.03
N ILE A 52 20.39 -2.32 13.22
CA ILE A 52 19.91 -1.73 14.47
C ILE A 52 20.65 -0.43 14.80
N PHE A 53 21.89 -0.30 14.34
CA PHE A 53 22.71 0.90 14.53
C PHE A 53 23.15 1.49 13.17
N PRO A 54 23.15 2.85 13.03
CA PRO A 54 22.60 3.81 13.97
C PRO A 54 21.09 3.65 14.14
N ARG A 55 20.53 4.14 15.26
CA ARG A 55 19.08 4.07 15.51
C ARG A 55 18.33 4.80 14.42
N THR A 56 17.39 4.11 13.78
CA THR A 56 16.51 4.67 12.74
C THR A 56 15.14 4.94 13.32
N PRO A 57 14.61 6.16 13.21
CA PRO A 57 13.25 6.46 13.65
C PRO A 57 12.25 5.74 12.73
N ILE A 58 11.31 5.02 13.33
CA ILE A 58 10.14 4.48 12.63
C ILE A 58 8.97 5.42 12.89
N LYS A 59 8.42 6.00 11.84
CA LYS A 59 7.28 6.89 11.90
C LYS A 59 6.02 6.14 11.51
N ILE A 60 4.91 6.39 12.22
CA ILE A 60 3.59 5.84 11.93
C ILE A 60 2.59 6.99 11.96
N LEU A 61 1.71 7.03 10.98
CA LEU A 61 0.63 8.00 10.90
C LEU A 61 -0.68 7.28 10.57
N ALA A 62 -1.71 7.51 11.39
CA ALA A 62 -3.05 7.02 11.14
C ALA A 62 -3.94 8.16 10.66
N GLY A 63 -4.71 7.92 9.61
CA GLY A 63 -5.68 8.87 9.08
C GLY A 63 -7.06 8.73 9.70
N LYS A 64 -7.99 9.53 9.21
CA LYS A 64 -9.41 9.41 9.57
C LYS A 64 -10.03 8.19 8.87
N PRO A 65 -11.10 7.61 9.44
CA PRO A 65 -11.86 6.58 8.75
C PRO A 65 -12.32 7.05 7.35
N LEU A 66 -12.15 6.18 6.36
CA LEU A 66 -12.54 6.44 4.98
C LEU A 66 -14.03 6.13 4.82
N ASP A 67 -14.76 7.02 4.15
CA ASP A 67 -16.16 6.81 3.82
C ASP A 67 -16.28 6.00 2.53
N LEU A 68 -16.76 4.76 2.65
CA LEU A 68 -17.01 3.84 1.54
C LEU A 68 -18.49 3.76 1.16
N SER A 69 -19.35 4.61 1.72
CA SER A 69 -20.80 4.60 1.46
C SER A 69 -21.17 4.74 -0.01
N PRO A 70 -20.42 5.45 -0.89
CA PRO A 70 -20.74 5.52 -2.33
C PRO A 70 -20.70 4.16 -3.05
N TRP A 71 -20.04 3.17 -2.47
CA TRP A 71 -19.90 1.83 -3.05
C TRP A 71 -20.74 0.75 -2.35
N TYR A 72 -21.49 1.09 -1.30
CA TYR A 72 -22.34 0.10 -0.62
C TYR A 72 -23.37 -0.52 -1.57
N GLY A 73 -23.53 -1.85 -1.49
CA GLY A 73 -24.40 -2.60 -2.38
C GLY A 73 -23.77 -2.96 -3.73
N LYS A 74 -22.51 -2.56 -3.98
CA LYS A 74 -21.78 -2.83 -5.23
C LYS A 74 -20.64 -3.85 -5.02
N GLU A 75 -20.74 -4.70 -4.04
CA GLU A 75 -19.70 -5.69 -3.68
C GLU A 75 -19.42 -6.74 -4.76
N ASN A 76 -20.31 -6.88 -5.74
CA ASN A 76 -20.17 -7.77 -6.89
C ASN A 76 -19.84 -7.04 -8.20
N ASP A 77 -19.73 -5.71 -8.18
CA ASP A 77 -19.34 -4.91 -9.33
C ASP A 77 -17.82 -4.75 -9.37
N PRO A 78 -17.11 -5.36 -10.36
CA PRO A 78 -15.65 -5.26 -10.44
C PRO A 78 -15.15 -3.82 -10.60
N ALA A 79 -15.86 -2.97 -11.34
CA ALA A 79 -15.45 -1.58 -11.55
C ALA A 79 -15.55 -0.78 -10.24
N ALA A 80 -16.65 -0.92 -9.52
CA ALA A 80 -16.84 -0.29 -8.21
C ALA A 80 -15.80 -0.75 -7.19
N LEU A 81 -15.41 -2.04 -7.19
CA LEU A 81 -14.38 -2.56 -6.32
C LEU A 81 -12.99 -2.02 -6.65
N ILE A 82 -12.66 -1.86 -7.92
CA ILE A 82 -11.38 -1.25 -8.35
C ILE A 82 -11.34 0.21 -7.89
N GLU A 83 -12.42 0.96 -8.12
CA GLU A 83 -12.51 2.36 -7.72
C GLU A 83 -12.40 2.55 -6.20
N ALA A 84 -13.15 1.76 -5.42
CA ALA A 84 -13.08 1.78 -3.96
C ALA A 84 -11.69 1.41 -3.44
N THR A 85 -11.03 0.42 -4.08
CA THR A 85 -9.66 0.04 -3.73
C THR A 85 -8.69 1.18 -4.02
N ALA A 86 -8.81 1.84 -5.17
CA ALA A 86 -7.97 2.99 -5.52
C ALA A 86 -8.17 4.16 -4.53
N PHE A 87 -9.40 4.38 -4.08
CA PHE A 87 -9.70 5.37 -3.05
C PHE A 87 -9.00 5.06 -1.72
N VAL A 88 -9.06 3.80 -1.27
CA VAL A 88 -8.36 3.36 -0.04
C VAL A 88 -6.84 3.52 -0.19
N MET A 89 -6.27 3.09 -1.33
CA MET A 89 -4.83 3.20 -1.57
C MET A 89 -4.38 4.66 -1.63
N ARG A 90 -5.20 5.54 -2.16
CA ARG A 90 -4.94 6.99 -2.15
C ARG A 90 -4.81 7.51 -0.72
N GLY A 91 -5.76 7.14 0.16
CA GLY A 91 -5.69 7.54 1.57
C GLY A 91 -4.41 7.08 2.28
N ILE A 92 -3.90 5.89 1.98
CA ILE A 92 -2.62 5.41 2.52
C ILE A 92 -1.45 6.21 1.91
N THR A 93 -1.51 6.50 0.61
CA THR A 93 -0.43 7.19 -0.10
C THR A 93 -0.32 8.65 0.35
N ASP A 94 -1.44 9.32 0.62
CA ASP A 94 -1.47 10.69 1.14
C ASP A 94 -0.80 10.78 2.53
N LEU A 95 -1.09 9.82 3.42
CA LEU A 95 -0.41 9.73 4.72
C LEU A 95 1.09 9.46 4.57
N LEU A 96 1.48 8.65 3.59
CA LEU A 96 2.88 8.36 3.34
C LEU A 96 3.61 9.56 2.73
N GLU A 97 2.95 10.37 1.89
CA GLU A 97 3.45 11.65 1.40
C GLU A 97 3.79 12.59 2.56
N GLU A 98 2.89 12.69 3.55
CA GLU A 98 3.11 13.48 4.75
C GLU A 98 4.28 12.96 5.59
N LEU A 99 4.34 11.64 5.83
CA LEU A 99 5.41 11.03 6.62
C LEU A 99 6.80 11.19 6.00
N ARG A 100 6.88 11.13 4.67
CA ARG A 100 8.14 11.23 3.92
C ARG A 100 8.55 12.68 3.66
N GLY A 101 7.59 13.60 3.62
CA GLY A 101 7.80 14.96 3.13
C GLY A 101 8.15 15.02 1.65
N GLU A 102 7.73 14.01 0.88
CA GLU A 102 8.00 13.85 -0.54
C GLU A 102 6.69 13.75 -1.31
N LYS A 103 6.60 14.38 -2.48
CA LYS A 103 5.43 14.24 -3.35
C LYS A 103 5.26 12.80 -3.83
N ARG A 104 4.04 12.30 -3.75
CA ARG A 104 3.68 11.00 -4.32
C ARG A 104 3.83 11.00 -5.85
N PRO A 105 4.11 9.85 -6.47
CA PRO A 105 4.13 9.74 -7.92
C PRO A 105 2.74 10.04 -8.49
N VAL A 106 2.71 10.63 -9.68
CA VAL A 106 1.45 10.91 -10.41
C VAL A 106 0.74 9.62 -10.77
N GLU A 107 1.51 8.60 -11.19
CA GLU A 107 1.01 7.27 -11.53
C GLU A 107 1.37 6.27 -10.44
N ILE A 108 0.38 5.46 -10.05
CA ILE A 108 0.59 4.37 -9.11
C ILE A 108 1.27 3.23 -9.86
N PHE A 109 2.34 2.69 -9.30
CA PHE A 109 3.04 1.54 -9.87
C PHE A 109 2.10 0.34 -9.99
N ASP A 110 1.93 -0.16 -11.23
CA ASP A 110 1.16 -1.37 -11.50
C ASP A 110 2.10 -2.55 -11.78
N PRO A 111 2.16 -3.55 -10.88
CA PRO A 111 3.00 -4.72 -11.07
C PRO A 111 2.54 -5.61 -12.24
N HIS A 112 1.33 -5.42 -12.77
CA HIS A 112 0.84 -6.15 -13.95
C HIS A 112 1.49 -5.65 -15.25
N HIS A 113 1.90 -4.39 -15.30
CA HIS A 113 2.58 -3.78 -16.43
C HIS A 113 4.10 -3.75 -16.25
N SER A 114 4.63 -4.38 -15.19
CA SER A 114 6.04 -4.44 -14.90
C SER A 114 6.66 -5.76 -15.37
N THR A 115 7.93 -5.71 -15.78
CA THR A 115 8.74 -6.91 -16.08
C THR A 115 9.22 -7.64 -14.83
N LEU A 116 8.98 -7.07 -13.63
CA LEU A 116 9.38 -7.67 -12.37
C LEU A 116 8.45 -8.84 -11.98
N PRO A 117 8.99 -9.90 -11.36
CA PRO A 117 8.16 -11.01 -10.88
C PRO A 117 7.21 -10.52 -9.79
N ARG A 118 5.94 -10.92 -9.86
CA ARG A 118 4.88 -10.51 -8.92
C ARG A 118 5.11 -10.97 -7.49
N THR A 119 5.83 -12.07 -7.31
CA THR A 119 6.09 -12.69 -6.00
C THR A 119 7.56 -13.08 -5.87
N GLY A 120 8.01 -13.33 -4.65
CA GLY A 120 9.37 -13.76 -4.37
C GLY A 120 10.41 -12.63 -4.42
N ASN A 121 11.66 -13.00 -4.25
CA ASN A 121 12.78 -12.07 -4.23
C ASN A 121 13.29 -11.80 -5.65
N PHE A 122 12.93 -10.64 -6.22
CA PHE A 122 13.36 -10.25 -7.57
C PHE A 122 14.83 -9.78 -7.62
N LYS A 123 15.48 -9.52 -6.47
CA LYS A 123 16.91 -9.17 -6.40
C LYS A 123 17.82 -10.41 -6.44
N LYS A 124 17.26 -11.60 -6.23
CA LYS A 124 18.01 -12.85 -6.29
C LYS A 124 18.18 -13.25 -7.76
N LYS A 125 19.35 -12.97 -8.35
CA LYS A 125 19.71 -13.55 -9.64
C LYS A 125 19.60 -15.06 -9.53
N ARG A 126 18.86 -15.68 -10.45
CA ARG A 126 18.86 -17.14 -10.62
C ARG A 126 20.21 -17.61 -11.12
#